data_05a3bbfaed399fd482408b2b129b6802
#
_entry.id   05a3bbfaed399fd482408b2b129b6802
#
_cell.length_a   1.000
_cell.length_b   1.000
_cell.length_c   1.000
_cell.angle_alpha   90.00
_cell.angle_beta   90.00
_cell.angle_gamma   90.00
#
_symmetry.space_group_name_H-M   'P 1'
#
loop_
_entity.id
_entity.type
_entity.pdbx_description
1 polymer ?
#
loop_
_entity_poly.entity_id
_entity_poly.type
_entity_poly.pdbx_seq_one_letter_code
_entity_poly.pdbx_strand_id
1 'polypeptide(L)'
;MKALLITMYFPPAGGGGVQRPLKLATHLPSLGIETHVLAPDDPKWLHRDDELHPPTQAFVHRARYLGPQARLPSEELRTLKGMDLALAQARLAGRRLLLPDVSVTWAPTAIPAAVRIVRDEGIDVVITTSPPLSMNLIGAGVKRLTGVPWVADQRDSLVQNADRRFERRSVQAKEKALERVVRMIANRADGIVAVSDAIADEIRSFEPSGEVRMIPNGCDFDDFAGLEYRPGERFRITHTGSFFGKRNPRAFLSALASSGLDDVVARFVGDFRSVDREWVEELDLGDRLELVDYLPHRRALELQRDSEANLLLLPDAAGRGKVVPSGKIFEYLAAERPILAAVPTDGVAAQLVRETGAGVVVAPDDEDGIREALIGLHARWKAGQLGDGYLSDEQRRRLSRTTRVEELADLLWKVTT
;
A
#
# COMPACT_ATOMS: atom_id res chain seq x y z
N MET A 1 -15.82 -23.96 -1.82
CA MET A 1 -15.00 -23.58 -0.64
C MET A 1 -15.46 -22.23 -0.14
N LYS A 2 -15.49 -22.02 1.18
CA LYS A 2 -15.82 -20.74 1.82
C LYS A 2 -14.61 -20.17 2.54
N ALA A 3 -14.27 -18.92 2.28
CA ALA A 3 -13.11 -18.24 2.86
C ALA A 3 -13.54 -17.05 3.72
N LEU A 4 -12.92 -16.87 4.90
CA LEU A 4 -13.07 -15.67 5.72
C LEU A 4 -11.83 -14.80 5.63
N LEU A 5 -11.94 -13.66 4.96
CA LEU A 5 -10.90 -12.63 4.88
C LEU A 5 -11.02 -11.67 6.07
N ILE A 6 -10.02 -11.62 6.94
CA ILE A 6 -9.94 -10.71 8.08
C ILE A 6 -8.99 -9.55 7.75
N THR A 7 -9.50 -8.34 7.74
CA THR A 7 -8.73 -7.15 7.36
C THR A 7 -9.12 -5.92 8.16
N MET A 8 -8.14 -5.05 8.43
CA MET A 8 -8.38 -3.74 9.04
C MET A 8 -8.93 -2.74 8.01
N TYR A 9 -8.54 -2.87 6.75
CA TYR A 9 -8.84 -1.92 5.69
C TYR A 9 -9.83 -2.52 4.70
N PHE A 10 -11.09 -2.06 4.76
CA PHE A 10 -12.15 -2.48 3.83
C PHE A 10 -13.18 -1.36 3.67
N PRO A 11 -13.81 -1.18 2.50
CA PRO A 11 -14.76 -0.09 2.29
C PRO A 11 -15.80 0.05 3.43
N PRO A 12 -16.16 1.27 3.87
CA PRO A 12 -15.86 2.57 3.24
C PRO A 12 -14.50 3.19 3.64
N ALA A 13 -13.56 2.42 4.19
CA ALA A 13 -12.20 2.89 4.38
C ALA A 13 -11.53 3.12 3.01
N GLY A 14 -10.78 4.20 2.88
CA GLY A 14 -10.00 4.56 1.69
C GLY A 14 -8.50 4.35 1.87
N GLY A 15 -7.75 4.69 0.82
CA GLY A 15 -6.30 4.60 0.77
C GLY A 15 -5.76 3.27 0.27
N GLY A 16 -4.46 3.22 -0.02
CA GLY A 16 -3.80 2.09 -0.70
C GLY A 16 -3.87 0.75 0.05
N GLY A 17 -4.13 0.76 1.37
CA GLY A 17 -4.28 -0.47 2.16
C GLY A 17 -5.54 -1.28 1.84
N VAL A 18 -6.56 -0.63 1.26
CA VAL A 18 -7.87 -1.22 0.96
C VAL A 18 -7.86 -2.05 -0.32
N GLN A 19 -7.04 -1.69 -1.30
CA GLN A 19 -7.14 -2.24 -2.66
C GLN A 19 -6.93 -3.77 -2.68
N ARG A 20 -5.90 -4.29 -2.02
CA ARG A 20 -5.64 -5.75 -2.03
C ARG A 20 -6.79 -6.56 -1.41
N PRO A 21 -7.27 -6.30 -0.18
CA PRO A 21 -8.41 -7.05 0.38
C PRO A 21 -9.70 -6.85 -0.41
N LEU A 22 -9.95 -5.65 -0.94
CA LEU A 22 -11.10 -5.39 -1.80
C LEU A 22 -11.09 -6.27 -3.04
N LYS A 23 -9.95 -6.30 -3.76
CA LYS A 23 -9.82 -7.10 -4.98
C LYS A 23 -9.80 -8.60 -4.72
N LEU A 24 -9.28 -9.06 -3.58
CA LEU A 24 -9.48 -10.45 -3.14
C LEU A 24 -10.96 -10.78 -3.01
N ALA A 25 -11.72 -9.93 -2.32
CA ALA A 25 -13.16 -10.11 -2.14
C ALA A 25 -13.94 -10.01 -3.48
N THR A 26 -13.42 -9.27 -4.45
CA THR A 26 -14.04 -9.12 -5.79
C THR A 26 -13.81 -10.35 -6.66
N HIS A 27 -12.61 -10.91 -6.68
CA HIS A 27 -12.23 -11.93 -7.68
C HIS A 27 -12.32 -13.37 -7.16
N LEU A 28 -12.16 -13.64 -5.85
CA LEU A 28 -12.28 -15.01 -5.31
C LEU A 28 -13.62 -15.69 -5.62
N PRO A 29 -14.78 -14.99 -5.61
CA PRO A 29 -16.06 -15.61 -5.95
C PRO A 29 -16.11 -16.20 -7.37
N SER A 30 -15.48 -15.55 -8.36
CA SER A 30 -15.41 -16.07 -9.73
C SER A 30 -14.56 -17.35 -9.86
N LEU A 31 -13.73 -17.64 -8.86
CA LEU A 31 -12.90 -18.84 -8.76
C LEU A 31 -13.53 -19.94 -7.89
N GLY A 32 -14.85 -19.85 -7.62
CA GLY A 32 -15.59 -20.83 -6.83
C GLY A 32 -15.33 -20.75 -5.31
N ILE A 33 -14.84 -19.62 -4.81
CA ILE A 33 -14.58 -19.39 -3.39
C ILE A 33 -15.56 -18.36 -2.84
N GLU A 34 -16.61 -18.82 -2.14
CA GLU A 34 -17.53 -17.95 -1.43
C GLU A 34 -16.77 -17.13 -0.39
N THR A 35 -16.85 -15.81 -0.49
CA THR A 35 -15.97 -14.92 0.27
C THR A 35 -16.73 -14.14 1.33
N HIS A 36 -16.40 -14.39 2.60
CA HIS A 36 -16.81 -13.61 3.75
C HIS A 36 -15.69 -12.66 4.14
N VAL A 37 -16.02 -11.44 4.53
CA VAL A 37 -15.04 -10.43 4.96
C VAL A 37 -15.40 -9.97 6.36
N LEU A 38 -14.45 -10.06 7.29
CA LEU A 38 -14.57 -9.44 8.61
C LEU A 38 -13.66 -8.21 8.68
N ALA A 39 -14.27 -7.06 8.91
CA ALA A 39 -13.60 -5.77 9.06
C ALA A 39 -14.14 -5.01 10.30
N PRO A 40 -13.40 -4.02 10.82
CA PRO A 40 -13.91 -3.18 11.91
C PRO A 40 -15.12 -2.36 11.46
N ASP A 41 -15.97 -1.99 12.43
CA ASP A 41 -17.21 -1.25 12.17
C ASP A 41 -16.97 0.20 11.70
N ASP A 42 -16.29 1.03 12.47
CA ASP A 42 -16.02 2.43 12.11
C ASP A 42 -14.74 2.96 12.77
N PRO A 43 -13.55 2.60 12.30
CA PRO A 43 -12.32 3.17 12.82
C PRO A 43 -12.12 4.59 12.25
N LYS A 44 -12.57 5.61 12.97
CA LYS A 44 -12.56 7.04 12.57
C LYS A 44 -11.20 7.62 12.23
N TRP A 45 -10.11 6.90 12.48
CA TRP A 45 -8.75 7.31 12.11
C TRP A 45 -8.36 6.92 10.68
N LEU A 46 -9.17 6.14 9.99
CA LEU A 46 -8.95 5.81 8.58
C LEU A 46 -9.52 6.92 7.68
N HIS A 47 -8.87 7.15 6.54
CA HIS A 47 -9.51 7.92 5.48
C HIS A 47 -10.78 7.20 5.02
N ARG A 48 -11.81 7.95 4.68
CA ARG A 48 -13.03 7.42 4.11
C ARG A 48 -13.05 7.69 2.61
N ASP A 49 -13.56 6.72 1.90
CA ASP A 49 -13.87 6.82 0.47
C ASP A 49 -15.31 6.31 0.29
N ASP A 50 -16.24 7.23 0.27
CA ASP A 50 -17.67 6.90 0.21
C ASP A 50 -18.09 6.44 -1.20
N GLU A 51 -17.24 6.61 -2.22
CA GLU A 51 -17.43 6.06 -3.57
C GLU A 51 -16.97 4.59 -3.66
N LEU A 52 -16.21 4.11 -2.69
CA LEU A 52 -15.68 2.75 -2.67
C LEU A 52 -16.62 1.81 -1.92
N HIS A 53 -17.22 0.87 -2.63
CA HIS A 53 -18.19 -0.06 -2.10
C HIS A 53 -17.67 -1.50 -2.01
N PRO A 54 -18.13 -2.28 -1.02
CA PRO A 54 -17.89 -3.72 -1.02
C PRO A 54 -18.47 -4.38 -2.27
N PRO A 55 -17.83 -5.42 -2.82
CA PRO A 55 -18.40 -6.16 -3.95
C PRO A 55 -19.66 -6.89 -3.53
N THR A 56 -20.65 -6.92 -4.39
CA THR A 56 -21.97 -7.52 -4.12
C THR A 56 -21.94 -9.02 -3.90
N GLN A 57 -20.87 -9.68 -4.37
CA GLN A 57 -20.67 -11.13 -4.23
C GLN A 57 -20.00 -11.52 -2.89
N ALA A 58 -19.56 -10.56 -2.08
CA ALA A 58 -18.92 -10.84 -0.80
C ALA A 58 -19.85 -10.55 0.38
N PHE A 59 -19.82 -11.43 1.39
CA PHE A 59 -20.58 -11.26 2.63
C PHE A 59 -19.76 -10.47 3.64
N VAL A 60 -20.17 -9.25 3.96
CA VAL A 60 -19.40 -8.35 4.83
C VAL A 60 -19.94 -8.36 6.26
N HIS A 61 -19.09 -8.76 7.18
CA HIS A 61 -19.33 -8.75 8.62
C HIS A 61 -18.53 -7.62 9.28
N ARG A 62 -19.07 -7.04 10.33
CA ARG A 62 -18.44 -5.97 11.10
C ARG A 62 -18.29 -6.35 12.57
N ALA A 63 -17.12 -6.07 13.14
CA ALA A 63 -16.90 -6.21 14.58
C ALA A 63 -16.44 -4.88 15.17
N ARG A 64 -16.93 -4.57 16.39
CA ARG A 64 -16.66 -3.30 17.06
C ARG A 64 -15.17 -3.06 17.24
N TYR A 65 -14.71 -1.88 16.82
CA TYR A 65 -13.34 -1.45 17.04
C TYR A 65 -13.20 -0.76 18.40
N LEU A 66 -12.34 -1.30 19.28
CA LEU A 66 -12.10 -0.77 20.62
C LEU A 66 -10.85 0.12 20.69
N GLY A 67 -10.16 0.29 19.58
CA GLY A 67 -8.91 1.02 19.52
C GLY A 67 -9.08 2.55 19.47
N PRO A 68 -7.97 3.26 19.33
CA PRO A 68 -7.99 4.72 19.23
C PRO A 68 -8.85 5.21 18.06
N GLN A 69 -9.72 6.19 18.32
CA GLN A 69 -10.67 6.75 17.35
C GLN A 69 -10.17 8.02 16.66
N ALA A 70 -8.97 8.52 17.00
CA ALA A 70 -8.39 9.68 16.37
C ALA A 70 -7.01 9.36 15.78
N ARG A 71 -6.77 9.83 14.56
CA ARG A 71 -5.41 9.94 14.02
C ARG A 71 -4.72 11.06 14.82
N LEU A 72 -3.48 10.83 15.27
CA LEU A 72 -2.62 11.89 15.81
C LEU A 72 -1.49 12.06 14.80
N PRO A 73 -1.60 12.97 13.84
CA PRO A 73 -0.49 13.32 12.99
C PRO A 73 0.66 13.85 13.85
N SER A 74 1.89 13.44 13.55
CA SER A 74 3.07 13.98 14.27
C SER A 74 3.22 15.49 14.13
N GLU A 75 2.58 16.08 13.12
CA GLU A 75 2.56 17.51 12.82
C GLU A 75 1.65 18.30 13.73
N GLU A 76 0.47 17.78 14.07
CA GLU A 76 -0.44 18.42 15.04
C GLU A 76 0.22 18.57 16.42
N LEU A 77 1.16 17.69 16.77
CA LEU A 77 1.89 17.80 18.03
C LEU A 77 2.77 19.05 18.12
N ARG A 78 3.21 19.59 16.99
CA ARG A 78 4.04 20.82 16.95
C ARG A 78 3.24 22.08 17.28
N THR A 79 1.94 22.05 17.01
CA THR A 79 1.03 23.18 17.25
C THR A 79 0.44 23.16 18.67
N LEU A 80 0.45 21.99 19.34
CA LEU A 80 -0.07 21.84 20.70
C LEU A 80 0.86 22.42 21.75
N LYS A 81 0.29 23.08 22.78
CA LYS A 81 1.03 23.67 23.92
C LYS A 81 0.40 23.26 25.26
N GLY A 82 1.17 23.32 26.34
CA GLY A 82 0.68 23.10 27.69
C GLY A 82 0.06 21.71 27.92
N MET A 83 -1.13 21.69 28.52
CA MET A 83 -1.83 20.47 28.92
C MET A 83 -2.21 19.58 27.71
N ASP A 84 -2.58 20.18 26.59
CA ASP A 84 -2.96 19.44 25.38
C ASP A 84 -1.77 18.67 24.79
N LEU A 85 -0.59 19.28 24.79
CA LEU A 85 0.66 18.60 24.39
C LEU A 85 0.98 17.45 25.35
N ALA A 86 0.87 17.66 26.67
CA ALA A 86 1.13 16.63 27.67
C ALA A 86 0.16 15.43 27.49
N LEU A 87 -1.13 15.70 27.28
CA LEU A 87 -2.14 14.67 27.05
C LEU A 87 -1.91 13.91 25.74
N ALA A 88 -1.56 14.61 24.67
CA ALA A 88 -1.22 13.98 23.38
C ALA A 88 0.03 13.11 23.50
N GLN A 89 1.07 13.57 24.21
CA GLN A 89 2.27 12.77 24.48
C GLN A 89 1.97 11.53 25.34
N ALA A 90 1.13 11.64 26.37
CA ALA A 90 0.70 10.50 27.17
C ALA A 90 -0.08 9.48 26.34
N ARG A 91 -0.99 9.93 25.47
CA ARG A 91 -1.70 9.06 24.50
C ARG A 91 -0.74 8.35 23.55
N LEU A 92 0.26 9.04 23.04
CA LEU A 92 1.28 8.43 22.18
C LEU A 92 2.14 7.41 22.93
N ALA A 93 2.52 7.71 24.18
CA ALA A 93 3.24 6.77 25.02
C ALA A 93 2.41 5.50 25.28
N GLY A 94 1.12 5.65 25.60
CA GLY A 94 0.19 4.52 25.73
C GLY A 94 0.08 3.68 24.45
N ARG A 95 -0.02 4.32 23.29
CA ARG A 95 -0.04 3.60 21.99
C ARG A 95 1.24 2.82 21.72
N ARG A 96 2.39 3.30 22.18
CA ARG A 96 3.68 2.60 22.02
C ARG A 96 3.77 1.30 22.81
N LEU A 97 2.95 1.15 23.85
CA LEU A 97 2.86 -0.07 24.65
C LEU A 97 2.00 -1.16 23.97
N LEU A 98 1.17 -0.78 23.00
CA LEU A 98 0.34 -1.73 22.24
C LEU A 98 1.22 -2.48 21.22
N LEU A 99 1.39 -3.76 21.43
CA LEU A 99 2.21 -4.63 20.59
C LEU A 99 1.32 -5.67 19.88
N PRO A 100 1.61 -5.93 18.61
CA PRO A 100 2.67 -5.42 17.75
C PRO A 100 2.36 -4.01 17.22
N ASP A 101 1.08 -3.61 17.22
CA ASP A 101 0.56 -2.30 16.78
C ASP A 101 -0.76 -1.97 17.50
N VAL A 102 -1.28 -0.77 17.28
CA VAL A 102 -2.49 -0.27 17.94
C VAL A 102 -3.75 -1.08 17.61
N SER A 103 -3.76 -1.77 16.48
CA SER A 103 -4.91 -2.57 16.02
C SER A 103 -5.09 -3.86 16.81
N VAL A 104 -4.14 -4.22 17.67
CA VAL A 104 -4.31 -5.34 18.62
C VAL A 104 -5.53 -5.15 19.53
N THR A 105 -5.95 -3.91 19.75
CA THR A 105 -7.16 -3.54 20.50
C THR A 105 -8.46 -4.01 19.84
N TRP A 106 -8.41 -4.41 18.57
CA TRP A 106 -9.55 -5.01 17.87
C TRP A 106 -9.69 -6.51 18.14
N ALA A 107 -8.62 -7.20 18.49
CA ALA A 107 -8.61 -8.65 18.69
C ALA A 107 -9.68 -9.17 19.69
N PRO A 108 -9.97 -8.47 20.82
CA PRO A 108 -11.01 -8.94 21.77
C PRO A 108 -12.41 -9.05 21.19
N THR A 109 -12.75 -8.26 20.17
CA THR A 109 -14.04 -8.30 19.49
C THR A 109 -13.98 -9.06 18.18
N ALA A 110 -12.87 -8.96 17.44
CA ALA A 110 -12.68 -9.62 16.15
C ALA A 110 -12.57 -11.16 16.27
N ILE A 111 -11.84 -11.68 17.28
CA ILE A 111 -11.69 -13.13 17.44
C ILE A 111 -13.03 -13.82 17.72
N PRO A 112 -13.84 -13.40 18.72
CA PRO A 112 -15.16 -14.02 18.94
C PRO A 112 -16.10 -13.88 17.73
N ALA A 113 -16.08 -12.74 17.04
CA ALA A 113 -16.87 -12.55 15.83
C ALA A 113 -16.43 -13.52 14.71
N ALA A 114 -15.12 -13.62 14.44
CA ALA A 114 -14.59 -14.54 13.44
C ALA A 114 -14.89 -16.01 13.77
N VAL A 115 -14.74 -16.43 15.04
CA VAL A 115 -15.08 -17.80 15.47
C VAL A 115 -16.56 -18.11 15.26
N ARG A 116 -17.44 -17.14 15.52
CA ARG A 116 -18.88 -17.28 15.24
C ARG A 116 -19.12 -17.45 13.75
N ILE A 117 -18.56 -16.57 12.91
CA ILE A 117 -18.71 -16.64 11.44
C ILE A 117 -18.19 -18.00 10.93
N VAL A 118 -17.03 -18.47 11.40
CA VAL A 118 -16.50 -19.77 11.01
C VAL A 118 -17.47 -20.90 11.27
N ARG A 119 -18.15 -20.88 12.43
CA ARG A 119 -19.10 -21.94 12.81
C ARG A 119 -20.46 -21.82 12.12
N ASP A 120 -20.98 -20.60 12.05
CA ASP A 120 -22.35 -20.36 11.54
C ASP A 120 -22.39 -20.48 10.01
N GLU A 121 -21.34 -20.05 9.33
CA GLU A 121 -21.26 -20.07 7.86
C GLU A 121 -20.53 -21.28 7.29
N GLY A 122 -19.86 -22.08 8.13
CA GLY A 122 -19.09 -23.24 7.69
C GLY A 122 -17.87 -22.83 6.84
N ILE A 123 -17.04 -21.93 7.37
CA ILE A 123 -15.84 -21.45 6.71
C ILE A 123 -14.76 -22.54 6.65
N ASP A 124 -14.21 -22.77 5.46
CA ASP A 124 -13.17 -23.77 5.20
C ASP A 124 -11.75 -23.24 5.45
N VAL A 125 -11.51 -21.92 5.25
CA VAL A 125 -10.20 -21.28 5.38
C VAL A 125 -10.30 -19.85 5.87
N VAL A 126 -9.36 -19.44 6.73
CA VAL A 126 -9.23 -18.05 7.19
C VAL A 126 -8.02 -17.40 6.50
N ILE A 127 -8.20 -16.19 6.00
CA ILE A 127 -7.14 -15.36 5.42
C ILE A 127 -6.99 -14.12 6.27
N THR A 128 -5.77 -13.77 6.69
CA THR A 128 -5.48 -12.47 7.30
C THR A 128 -4.56 -11.67 6.42
N THR A 129 -4.83 -10.39 6.18
CA THR A 129 -3.95 -9.52 5.41
C THR A 129 -3.33 -8.42 6.28
N SER A 130 -2.02 -8.33 6.26
CA SER A 130 -1.17 -7.43 7.05
C SER A 130 -0.41 -6.45 6.12
N PRO A 131 -0.22 -5.16 6.46
CA PRO A 131 -0.50 -4.52 7.76
C PRO A 131 -1.97 -4.26 8.04
N PRO A 132 -2.38 -4.07 9.33
CA PRO A 132 -1.56 -4.16 10.55
C PRO A 132 -1.15 -5.58 10.93
N LEU A 133 -0.02 -5.72 11.64
CA LEU A 133 0.52 -7.04 12.01
C LEU A 133 -0.39 -7.80 13.00
N SER A 134 -1.18 -7.06 13.78
CA SER A 134 -2.20 -7.61 14.70
C SER A 134 -3.22 -8.51 14.02
N MET A 135 -3.44 -8.39 12.70
CA MET A 135 -4.34 -9.28 11.96
C MET A 135 -3.89 -10.74 12.09
N ASN A 136 -2.58 -10.98 12.10
CA ASN A 136 -2.03 -12.33 12.27
C ASN A 136 -2.27 -12.92 13.66
N LEU A 137 -2.34 -12.08 14.71
CA LEU A 137 -2.74 -12.54 16.04
C LEU A 137 -4.21 -12.98 16.05
N ILE A 138 -5.07 -12.29 15.30
CA ILE A 138 -6.47 -12.66 15.15
C ILE A 138 -6.58 -13.99 14.40
N GLY A 139 -5.89 -14.14 13.25
CA GLY A 139 -5.86 -15.38 12.47
C GLY A 139 -5.38 -16.60 13.29
N ALA A 140 -4.27 -16.45 14.01
CA ALA A 140 -3.75 -17.50 14.89
C ALA A 140 -4.73 -17.86 16.03
N GLY A 141 -5.42 -16.85 16.59
CA GLY A 141 -6.46 -17.04 17.61
C GLY A 141 -7.66 -17.81 17.08
N VAL A 142 -8.14 -17.46 15.89
CA VAL A 142 -9.27 -18.14 15.22
C VAL A 142 -8.88 -19.58 14.90
N LYS A 143 -7.73 -19.83 14.26
CA LYS A 143 -7.23 -21.19 13.98
C LYS A 143 -7.16 -22.03 15.26
N ARG A 144 -6.62 -21.48 16.36
CA ARG A 144 -6.53 -22.20 17.65
C ARG A 144 -7.90 -22.64 18.19
N LEU A 145 -8.95 -21.79 18.00
CA LEU A 145 -10.28 -22.02 18.59
C LEU A 145 -11.21 -22.85 17.70
N THR A 146 -10.93 -22.91 16.40
CA THR A 146 -11.80 -23.58 15.42
C THR A 146 -11.15 -24.76 14.72
N GLY A 147 -9.81 -24.78 14.65
CA GLY A 147 -9.05 -25.77 13.87
C GLY A 147 -9.01 -25.48 12.36
N VAL A 148 -9.70 -24.46 11.89
CA VAL A 148 -9.75 -24.09 10.46
C VAL A 148 -8.38 -23.63 9.97
N PRO A 149 -7.92 -24.06 8.78
CA PRO A 149 -6.67 -23.61 8.18
C PRO A 149 -6.58 -22.09 8.07
N TRP A 150 -5.37 -21.55 8.27
CA TRP A 150 -5.10 -20.13 8.25
C TRP A 150 -3.99 -19.78 7.26
N VAL A 151 -4.28 -18.86 6.33
CA VAL A 151 -3.32 -18.25 5.39
C VAL A 151 -3.03 -16.82 5.81
N ALA A 152 -1.74 -16.49 5.96
CA ALA A 152 -1.25 -15.18 6.38
C ALA A 152 -0.69 -14.40 5.17
N ASP A 153 -1.37 -13.33 4.72
CA ASP A 153 -0.93 -12.47 3.61
C ASP A 153 -0.10 -11.29 4.14
N GLN A 154 1.20 -11.29 3.87
CA GLN A 154 2.20 -10.34 4.36
C GLN A 154 2.61 -9.36 3.26
N ARG A 155 2.25 -8.09 3.43
CA ARG A 155 2.48 -7.03 2.43
C ARG A 155 3.66 -6.12 2.75
N ASP A 156 4.18 -6.19 3.97
CA ASP A 156 5.32 -5.40 4.44
C ASP A 156 6.34 -6.29 5.16
N SER A 157 7.63 -5.91 5.10
CA SER A 157 8.67 -6.51 5.92
C SER A 157 8.36 -6.30 7.40
N LEU A 158 8.52 -7.33 8.21
CA LEU A 158 8.06 -7.38 9.59
C LEU A 158 9.18 -7.05 10.58
N VAL A 159 10.40 -7.47 10.28
CA VAL A 159 11.57 -7.35 11.17
C VAL A 159 12.53 -6.28 10.70
N GLN A 160 12.77 -6.15 9.40
CA GLN A 160 13.75 -5.22 8.85
C GLN A 160 13.18 -3.80 8.71
N ASN A 161 13.08 -3.06 9.81
CA ASN A 161 12.68 -1.65 9.76
C ASN A 161 13.90 -0.73 9.88
N ALA A 162 14.44 -0.32 8.74
CA ALA A 162 15.61 0.55 8.65
C ALA A 162 15.43 1.96 9.28
N ASP A 163 14.18 2.38 9.51
CA ASP A 163 13.89 3.67 10.17
C ASP A 163 14.01 3.60 11.70
N ARG A 164 14.29 2.43 12.27
CA ARG A 164 14.39 2.23 13.71
C ARG A 164 15.83 2.39 14.19
N ARG A 165 16.08 3.39 15.03
CA ARG A 165 17.33 3.52 15.75
C ARG A 165 17.35 2.49 16.89
N PHE A 166 18.16 1.44 16.75
CA PHE A 166 18.30 0.33 17.72
C PHE A 166 18.91 0.70 19.07
N GLU A 167 19.35 1.95 19.24
CA GLU A 167 20.04 2.42 20.45
C GLU A 167 19.14 2.46 21.70
N ARG A 168 17.81 2.51 21.54
CA ARG A 168 16.88 2.60 22.69
C ARG A 168 16.36 1.22 23.09
N ARG A 169 16.44 0.88 24.39
CA ARG A 169 15.92 -0.39 24.95
C ARG A 169 14.44 -0.64 24.60
N SER A 170 13.62 0.40 24.52
CA SER A 170 12.20 0.30 24.11
C SER A 170 12.03 -0.13 22.66
N VAL A 171 12.93 0.29 21.76
CA VAL A 171 12.93 -0.12 20.36
C VAL A 171 13.35 -1.58 20.24
N GLN A 172 14.38 -1.99 20.96
CA GLN A 172 14.83 -3.41 21.00
C GLN A 172 13.74 -4.33 21.55
N ALA A 173 13.00 -3.91 22.57
CA ALA A 173 11.88 -4.69 23.12
C ALA A 173 10.75 -4.84 22.08
N LYS A 174 10.47 -3.80 21.33
CA LYS A 174 9.48 -3.84 20.25
C LYS A 174 9.93 -4.75 19.11
N GLU A 175 11.20 -4.71 18.69
CA GLU A 175 11.75 -5.62 17.67
C GLU A 175 11.61 -7.09 18.10
N LYS A 176 12.01 -7.41 19.34
CA LYS A 176 11.83 -8.77 19.88
C LYS A 176 10.36 -9.21 19.91
N ALA A 177 9.42 -8.29 20.16
CA ALA A 177 8.00 -8.60 20.12
C ALA A 177 7.52 -8.87 18.69
N LEU A 178 7.97 -8.07 17.72
CA LEU A 178 7.67 -8.28 16.30
C LEU A 178 8.25 -9.61 15.81
N GLU A 179 9.51 -9.90 16.12
CA GLU A 179 10.14 -11.18 15.79
C GLU A 179 9.36 -12.38 16.34
N ARG A 180 8.83 -12.28 17.57
CA ARG A 180 7.95 -13.33 18.13
C ARG A 180 6.67 -13.52 17.33
N VAL A 181 6.09 -12.42 16.81
CA VAL A 181 4.90 -12.51 15.94
C VAL A 181 5.24 -13.16 14.62
N VAL A 182 6.39 -12.81 13.98
CA VAL A 182 6.84 -13.46 12.74
C VAL A 182 7.08 -14.95 12.98
N ARG A 183 7.76 -15.31 14.05
CA ARG A 183 7.99 -16.71 14.43
C ARG A 183 6.67 -17.46 14.70
N MET A 184 5.68 -16.79 15.29
CA MET A 184 4.33 -17.34 15.48
C MET A 184 3.63 -17.57 14.13
N ILE A 185 3.75 -16.64 13.17
CA ILE A 185 3.22 -16.81 11.82
C ILE A 185 3.88 -18.01 11.16
N ALA A 186 5.22 -18.06 11.12
CA ALA A 186 5.99 -19.15 10.54
C ALA A 186 5.58 -20.53 11.10
N ASN A 187 5.42 -20.65 12.43
CA ASN A 187 5.11 -21.91 13.09
C ASN A 187 3.64 -22.32 13.05
N ARG A 188 2.70 -21.43 12.70
CA ARG A 188 1.27 -21.70 12.86
C ARG A 188 0.41 -21.51 11.62
N ALA A 189 0.85 -20.69 10.65
CA ALA A 189 0.11 -20.53 9.41
C ALA A 189 0.26 -21.78 8.54
N ASP A 190 -0.83 -22.23 7.90
CA ASP A 190 -0.82 -23.35 6.96
C ASP A 190 -0.31 -22.92 5.59
N GLY A 191 -0.49 -21.63 5.28
CA GLY A 191 0.09 -20.99 4.11
C GLY A 191 0.48 -19.56 4.44
N ILE A 192 1.53 -19.06 3.80
CA ILE A 192 2.01 -17.69 3.96
C ILE A 192 2.23 -17.09 2.58
N VAL A 193 1.59 -15.95 2.36
CA VAL A 193 1.80 -15.16 1.14
C VAL A 193 2.72 -13.99 1.47
N ALA A 194 3.72 -13.76 0.64
CA ALA A 194 4.62 -12.59 0.70
C ALA A 194 4.55 -11.82 -0.61
N VAL A 195 4.50 -10.48 -0.56
CA VAL A 195 4.39 -9.67 -1.80
C VAL A 195 5.72 -9.43 -2.51
N SER A 196 6.83 -9.88 -1.95
CA SER A 196 8.16 -9.84 -2.58
C SER A 196 9.04 -10.98 -2.08
N ASP A 197 10.08 -11.31 -2.86
CA ASP A 197 11.05 -12.35 -2.48
C ASP A 197 11.75 -12.02 -1.17
N ALA A 198 12.09 -10.76 -0.93
CA ALA A 198 12.74 -10.34 0.31
C ALA A 198 11.87 -10.60 1.55
N ILE A 199 10.56 -10.41 1.47
CA ILE A 199 9.62 -10.76 2.55
C ILE A 199 9.49 -12.28 2.66
N ALA A 200 9.44 -12.99 1.53
CA ALA A 200 9.38 -14.45 1.53
C ALA A 200 10.64 -15.05 2.18
N ASP A 201 11.83 -14.53 1.88
CA ASP A 201 13.09 -14.98 2.44
C ASP A 201 13.23 -14.63 3.93
N GLU A 202 12.76 -13.44 4.33
CA GLU A 202 12.64 -13.09 5.75
C GLU A 202 11.81 -14.13 6.51
N ILE A 203 10.66 -14.52 5.97
CA ILE A 203 9.78 -15.53 6.59
C ILE A 203 10.41 -16.91 6.56
N ARG A 204 11.04 -17.31 5.46
CA ARG A 204 11.75 -18.61 5.32
C ARG A 204 12.88 -18.75 6.31
N SER A 205 13.53 -17.66 6.71
CA SER A 205 14.59 -17.68 7.73
C SER A 205 14.10 -18.13 9.12
N PHE A 206 12.78 -18.14 9.34
CA PHE A 206 12.15 -18.66 10.56
C PHE A 206 11.67 -20.12 10.44
N GLU A 207 12.06 -20.83 9.38
CA GLU A 207 11.72 -22.24 9.14
C GLU A 207 10.20 -22.51 9.24
N PRO A 208 9.39 -21.90 8.36
CA PRO A 208 7.93 -22.00 8.45
C PRO A 208 7.43 -23.42 8.25
N SER A 209 6.38 -23.80 8.99
CA SER A 209 5.71 -25.10 8.85
C SER A 209 4.79 -25.18 7.64
N GLY A 210 4.24 -24.04 7.20
CA GLY A 210 3.38 -23.94 6.02
C GLY A 210 4.15 -23.50 4.77
N GLU A 211 3.51 -23.65 3.60
CA GLU A 211 4.07 -23.18 2.32
C GLU A 211 4.22 -21.66 2.31
N VAL A 212 5.39 -21.14 1.91
CA VAL A 212 5.63 -19.73 1.66
C VAL A 212 5.61 -19.49 0.16
N ARG A 213 4.61 -18.73 -0.30
CA ARG A 213 4.44 -18.37 -1.71
C ARG A 213 4.60 -16.87 -1.92
N MET A 214 5.43 -16.48 -2.89
CA MET A 214 5.54 -15.09 -3.30
C MET A 214 4.40 -14.78 -4.28
N ILE A 215 3.48 -13.89 -3.87
CA ILE A 215 2.36 -13.39 -4.68
C ILE A 215 2.35 -11.86 -4.59
N PRO A 216 2.92 -11.15 -5.57
CA PRO A 216 3.05 -9.71 -5.54
C PRO A 216 1.70 -9.00 -5.64
N ASN A 217 1.70 -7.67 -5.51
CA ASN A 217 0.57 -6.89 -5.96
C ASN A 217 0.42 -7.00 -7.48
N GLY A 218 -0.74 -6.63 -8.00
CA GLY A 218 -1.03 -6.64 -9.43
C GLY A 218 -1.70 -5.37 -9.90
N CYS A 219 -1.77 -5.21 -11.23
CA CYS A 219 -2.46 -4.14 -11.91
C CYS A 219 -3.96 -4.44 -11.97
N ASP A 220 -4.77 -3.48 -11.60
CA ASP A 220 -6.23 -3.54 -11.69
C ASP A 220 -6.67 -2.81 -12.97
N PHE A 221 -6.49 -3.43 -14.14
CA PHE A 221 -6.78 -2.81 -15.43
C PHE A 221 -8.24 -2.41 -15.57
N ASP A 222 -9.17 -3.17 -14.98
CA ASP A 222 -10.60 -2.89 -15.02
C ASP A 222 -10.96 -1.58 -14.32
N ASP A 223 -10.17 -1.14 -13.33
CA ASP A 223 -10.38 0.14 -12.65
C ASP A 223 -10.13 1.33 -13.59
N PHE A 224 -9.36 1.13 -14.65
CA PHE A 224 -9.09 2.14 -15.68
C PHE A 224 -10.05 2.04 -16.88
N ALA A 225 -10.96 1.06 -16.91
CA ALA A 225 -11.92 0.93 -17.99
C ALA A 225 -12.80 2.19 -18.11
N GLY A 226 -12.86 2.74 -19.33
CA GLY A 226 -13.59 3.97 -19.64
C GLY A 226 -12.91 5.25 -19.16
N LEU A 227 -11.69 5.19 -18.62
CA LEU A 227 -10.86 6.37 -18.36
C LEU A 227 -10.05 6.72 -19.60
N GLU A 228 -10.10 7.99 -19.99
CA GLU A 228 -9.45 8.47 -21.18
C GLU A 228 -8.33 9.47 -20.84
N TYR A 229 -7.26 9.41 -21.62
CA TYR A 229 -6.26 10.48 -21.67
C TYR A 229 -6.76 11.60 -22.61
N ARG A 230 -6.72 12.82 -22.12
CA ARG A 230 -7.04 14.03 -22.90
C ARG A 230 -5.80 14.89 -22.97
N PRO A 231 -5.17 15.03 -24.15
CA PRO A 231 -4.00 15.88 -24.31
C PRO A 231 -4.24 17.29 -23.75
N GLY A 232 -3.37 17.71 -22.84
CA GLY A 232 -3.41 19.05 -22.25
C GLY A 232 -2.57 20.05 -23.06
N GLU A 233 -2.79 21.33 -22.81
CA GLU A 233 -1.92 22.43 -23.35
C GLU A 233 -0.58 22.48 -22.62
N ARG A 234 -0.51 21.89 -21.39
CA ARG A 234 0.66 21.80 -20.52
C ARG A 234 1.01 20.36 -20.25
N PHE A 235 2.30 20.08 -20.02
CA PHE A 235 2.77 18.76 -19.60
C PHE A 235 2.44 18.52 -18.13
N ARG A 236 1.45 17.67 -17.84
CA ARG A 236 1.04 17.31 -16.47
C ARG A 236 1.76 16.05 -16.05
N ILE A 237 2.49 16.14 -14.94
CA ILE A 237 3.10 14.98 -14.28
C ILE A 237 2.47 14.79 -12.91
N THR A 238 1.84 13.63 -12.68
CA THR A 238 1.00 13.41 -11.50
C THR A 238 1.61 12.37 -10.57
N HIS A 239 1.68 12.74 -9.27
CA HIS A 239 1.95 11.82 -8.17
C HIS A 239 0.70 11.67 -7.31
N THR A 240 0.25 10.44 -7.08
CA THR A 240 -0.88 10.16 -6.19
C THR A 240 -0.43 9.47 -4.91
N GLY A 241 -0.95 9.94 -3.78
CA GLY A 241 -0.75 9.39 -2.45
C GLY A 241 0.06 10.29 -1.51
N SER A 242 -0.18 10.10 -0.22
CA SER A 242 0.37 10.92 0.85
C SER A 242 1.87 10.70 1.05
N PHE A 243 2.56 11.75 1.48
CA PHE A 243 3.96 11.69 1.91
C PHE A 243 4.05 11.36 3.39
N PHE A 244 4.82 10.32 3.71
CA PHE A 244 5.09 9.91 5.09
C PHE A 244 6.50 9.29 5.22
N GLY A 245 7.04 9.29 6.43
CA GLY A 245 8.37 8.76 6.70
C GLY A 245 9.46 9.53 5.95
N LYS A 246 10.29 8.81 5.20
CA LYS A 246 11.37 9.39 4.38
C LYS A 246 10.93 9.80 2.97
N ARG A 247 9.70 9.52 2.57
CA ARG A 247 9.19 9.97 1.27
C ARG A 247 9.02 11.48 1.29
N ASN A 248 9.61 12.15 0.33
CA ASN A 248 9.49 13.60 0.13
C ASN A 248 9.60 13.92 -1.37
N PRO A 249 9.04 15.05 -1.81
CA PRO A 249 9.07 15.46 -3.21
C PRO A 249 10.29 16.36 -3.55
N ARG A 250 11.21 16.61 -2.61
CA ARG A 250 12.17 17.72 -2.70
C ARG A 250 13.09 17.61 -3.91
N ALA A 251 13.73 16.46 -4.13
CA ALA A 251 14.62 16.30 -5.28
C ALA A 251 13.90 16.54 -6.61
N PHE A 252 12.66 16.06 -6.75
CA PHE A 252 11.86 16.30 -7.94
C PHE A 252 11.47 17.77 -8.10
N LEU A 253 11.04 18.44 -7.02
CA LEU A 253 10.63 19.85 -7.09
C LEU A 253 11.81 20.79 -7.31
N SER A 254 12.99 20.52 -6.73
CA SER A 254 14.24 21.22 -7.07
C SER A 254 14.60 21.06 -8.56
N ALA A 255 14.49 19.81 -9.07
CA ALA A 255 14.73 19.53 -10.49
C ALA A 255 13.74 20.26 -11.40
N LEU A 256 12.45 20.32 -11.03
CA LEU A 256 11.43 21.09 -11.77
C LEU A 256 11.75 22.59 -11.74
N ALA A 257 12.09 23.16 -10.59
CA ALA A 257 12.43 24.57 -10.45
C ALA A 257 13.59 24.99 -11.37
N SER A 258 14.61 24.12 -11.48
CA SER A 258 15.81 24.37 -12.29
C SER A 258 15.72 23.87 -13.74
N SER A 259 14.58 23.32 -14.16
CA SER A 259 14.43 22.69 -15.50
C SER A 259 14.34 23.68 -16.66
N GLY A 260 13.93 24.93 -16.41
CA GLY A 260 13.63 25.90 -17.45
C GLY A 260 12.35 25.59 -18.25
N LEU A 261 11.50 24.69 -17.77
CA LEU A 261 10.24 24.30 -18.42
C LEU A 261 9.07 25.06 -17.79
N ASP A 262 8.50 26.02 -18.52
CA ASP A 262 7.40 26.85 -17.99
C ASP A 262 6.02 26.23 -18.18
N ASP A 263 5.88 25.27 -19.09
CA ASP A 263 4.63 24.59 -19.43
C ASP A 263 4.48 23.19 -18.80
N VAL A 264 5.24 22.91 -17.73
CA VAL A 264 5.10 21.70 -16.91
C VAL A 264 4.27 22.00 -15.67
N VAL A 265 3.31 21.11 -15.36
CA VAL A 265 2.55 21.12 -14.11
C VAL A 265 2.82 19.84 -13.34
N ALA A 266 3.43 19.97 -12.17
CA ALA A 266 3.57 18.88 -11.21
C ALA A 266 2.32 18.84 -10.31
N ARG A 267 1.53 17.77 -10.41
CA ARG A 267 0.33 17.56 -9.59
C ARG A 267 0.61 16.54 -8.51
N PHE A 268 0.35 16.91 -7.26
CA PHE A 268 0.44 16.02 -6.11
C PHE A 268 -0.94 15.84 -5.47
N VAL A 269 -1.43 14.60 -5.44
CA VAL A 269 -2.75 14.26 -4.90
C VAL A 269 -2.59 13.46 -3.62
N GLY A 270 -3.11 13.99 -2.51
CA GLY A 270 -3.05 13.38 -1.17
C GLY A 270 -2.38 14.29 -0.13
N ASP A 271 -2.13 13.76 1.07
CA ASP A 271 -1.56 14.56 2.15
C ASP A 271 -0.14 15.03 1.82
N PHE A 272 0.03 16.33 1.69
CA PHE A 272 1.33 16.98 1.51
C PHE A 272 1.78 17.57 2.84
N ARG A 273 2.99 17.24 3.29
CA ARG A 273 3.46 17.63 4.63
C ARG A 273 3.61 19.15 4.76
N SER A 274 3.26 19.72 5.92
CA SER A 274 3.38 21.16 6.19
C SER A 274 4.81 21.67 6.01
N VAL A 275 5.81 20.91 6.49
CA VAL A 275 7.23 21.27 6.32
C VAL A 275 7.70 21.29 4.87
N ASP A 276 7.04 20.56 3.99
CA ASP A 276 7.35 20.61 2.56
C ASP A 276 6.55 21.71 1.86
N ARG A 277 5.35 22.08 2.36
CA ARG A 277 4.59 23.25 1.87
C ARG A 277 5.36 24.56 2.12
N GLU A 278 5.85 24.76 3.36
CA GLU A 278 6.66 25.92 3.71
C GLU A 278 7.92 26.03 2.82
N TRP A 279 8.61 24.91 2.60
CA TRP A 279 9.80 24.87 1.76
C TRP A 279 9.51 25.12 0.26
N VAL A 280 8.36 24.63 -0.24
CA VAL A 280 7.95 24.80 -1.64
C VAL A 280 7.67 26.28 -1.98
N GLU A 281 7.17 27.07 -1.02
CA GLU A 281 6.94 28.49 -1.20
C GLU A 281 8.24 29.26 -1.59
N GLU A 282 9.41 28.76 -1.12
CA GLU A 282 10.73 29.30 -1.45
C GLU A 282 11.18 28.99 -2.89
N LEU A 283 10.57 27.99 -3.56
CA LEU A 283 10.96 27.56 -4.90
C LEU A 283 10.31 28.38 -6.04
N ASP A 284 9.36 29.24 -5.73
CA ASP A 284 8.62 30.10 -6.69
C ASP A 284 8.11 29.33 -7.94
N LEU A 285 7.52 28.15 -7.69
CA LEU A 285 6.98 27.30 -8.77
C LEU A 285 5.67 27.87 -9.37
N GLY A 286 4.97 28.74 -8.63
CA GLY A 286 3.73 29.37 -9.08
C GLY A 286 2.68 28.33 -9.52
N ASP A 287 2.15 28.51 -10.74
CA ASP A 287 1.14 27.63 -11.35
C ASP A 287 1.70 26.33 -11.94
N ARG A 288 3.02 26.11 -11.81
CA ARG A 288 3.67 24.84 -12.16
C ARG A 288 3.52 23.76 -11.08
N LEU A 289 2.95 24.09 -9.93
CA LEU A 289 2.67 23.16 -8.85
C LEU A 289 1.19 23.18 -8.48
N GLU A 290 0.55 22.01 -8.54
CA GLU A 290 -0.83 21.78 -8.12
C GLU A 290 -0.85 20.82 -6.95
N LEU A 291 -1.30 21.29 -5.78
CA LEU A 291 -1.48 20.48 -4.57
C LEU A 291 -2.98 20.20 -4.38
N VAL A 292 -3.35 18.93 -4.52
CA VAL A 292 -4.72 18.46 -4.41
C VAL A 292 -4.83 17.62 -3.14
N ASP A 293 -5.78 17.91 -2.29
CA ASP A 293 -6.03 17.14 -1.08
C ASP A 293 -6.46 15.70 -1.42
N TYR A 294 -6.66 14.87 -0.38
CA TYR A 294 -7.09 13.49 -0.56
C TYR A 294 -8.37 13.41 -1.41
N LEU A 295 -8.31 12.58 -2.45
CA LEU A 295 -9.43 12.29 -3.34
C LEU A 295 -9.90 10.83 -3.19
N PRO A 296 -11.19 10.54 -3.48
CA PRO A 296 -11.67 9.19 -3.71
C PRO A 296 -10.80 8.45 -4.74
N HIS A 297 -10.63 7.14 -4.55
CA HIS A 297 -9.71 6.33 -5.37
C HIS A 297 -9.98 6.48 -6.87
N ARG A 298 -11.25 6.41 -7.30
CA ARG A 298 -11.62 6.57 -8.72
C ARG A 298 -11.13 7.90 -9.30
N ARG A 299 -11.26 9.00 -8.55
CA ARG A 299 -10.80 10.32 -8.97
C ARG A 299 -9.28 10.41 -9.08
N ALA A 300 -8.56 9.73 -8.18
CA ALA A 300 -7.11 9.64 -8.28
C ALA A 300 -6.66 8.87 -9.53
N LEU A 301 -7.34 7.77 -9.89
CA LEU A 301 -7.09 7.01 -11.12
C LEU A 301 -7.39 7.84 -12.38
N GLU A 302 -8.45 8.63 -12.39
CA GLU A 302 -8.77 9.57 -13.48
C GLU A 302 -7.60 10.53 -13.72
N LEU A 303 -7.03 11.11 -12.65
CA LEU A 303 -5.89 12.03 -12.76
C LEU A 303 -4.60 11.31 -13.19
N GLN A 304 -4.38 10.06 -12.77
CA GLN A 304 -3.26 9.25 -13.24
C GLN A 304 -3.36 8.97 -14.75
N ARG A 305 -4.56 8.60 -15.21
CA ARG A 305 -4.81 8.33 -16.64
C ARG A 305 -4.77 9.60 -17.48
N ASP A 306 -5.37 10.68 -16.97
CA ASP A 306 -5.42 11.99 -17.65
C ASP A 306 -4.18 12.86 -17.32
N SER A 307 -3.00 12.30 -17.50
CA SER A 307 -1.70 12.99 -17.34
C SER A 307 -0.75 12.59 -18.44
N GLU A 308 0.19 13.47 -18.78
CA GLU A 308 1.26 13.19 -19.74
C GLU A 308 2.25 12.17 -19.19
N ALA A 309 2.48 12.19 -17.86
CA ALA A 309 3.30 11.19 -17.17
C ALA A 309 2.86 11.01 -15.72
N ASN A 310 3.21 9.87 -15.13
CA ASN A 310 3.08 9.62 -13.70
C ASN A 310 4.44 9.70 -12.99
N LEU A 311 4.47 10.23 -11.78
CA LEU A 311 5.68 10.40 -10.97
C LEU A 311 5.72 9.38 -9.83
N LEU A 312 6.66 8.45 -9.88
CA LEU A 312 6.90 7.49 -8.82
C LEU A 312 8.08 7.92 -7.95
N LEU A 313 7.83 8.21 -6.68
CA LEU A 313 8.85 8.59 -5.71
C LEU A 313 9.00 7.50 -4.63
N LEU A 314 10.16 6.85 -4.58
CA LEU A 314 10.50 5.87 -3.55
C LEU A 314 11.91 6.15 -3.02
N PRO A 315 12.08 6.52 -1.74
CA PRO A 315 13.41 6.69 -1.15
C PRO A 315 14.09 5.32 -0.99
N ASP A 316 15.42 5.30 -0.94
CA ASP A 316 16.17 4.07 -0.64
C ASP A 316 15.82 3.54 0.75
N ALA A 317 15.63 4.43 1.74
CA ALA A 317 15.20 4.08 3.09
C ALA A 317 16.01 2.90 3.69
N ALA A 318 17.34 2.96 3.53
CA ALA A 318 18.30 1.95 3.95
C ALA A 318 18.02 0.56 3.34
N GLY A 319 17.79 0.51 2.03
CA GLY A 319 17.57 -0.70 1.24
C GLY A 319 16.10 -1.15 1.17
N ARG A 320 15.21 -0.60 1.98
CA ARG A 320 13.78 -1.00 1.97
C ARG A 320 13.06 -0.63 0.68
N GLY A 321 13.40 0.50 0.09
CA GLY A 321 12.87 0.92 -1.20
C GLY A 321 13.28 0.01 -2.35
N LYS A 322 14.30 -0.83 -2.18
CA LYS A 322 14.74 -1.78 -3.19
C LYS A 322 13.88 -3.04 -3.25
N VAL A 323 13.37 -3.49 -2.12
CA VAL A 323 12.79 -4.83 -1.95
C VAL A 323 11.27 -4.88 -1.99
N VAL A 324 10.59 -3.76 -1.76
CA VAL A 324 9.14 -3.66 -1.77
C VAL A 324 8.69 -2.61 -2.78
N PRO A 325 8.11 -3.01 -3.92
CA PRO A 325 7.53 -2.05 -4.84
C PRO A 325 6.33 -1.37 -4.18
N SER A 326 6.19 -0.08 -4.34
CA SER A 326 4.99 0.63 -3.92
C SER A 326 3.77 0.12 -4.69
N GLY A 327 2.60 0.05 -4.04
CA GLY A 327 1.35 -0.26 -4.73
C GLY A 327 1.06 0.69 -5.91
N LYS A 328 1.53 1.93 -5.85
CA LYS A 328 1.39 2.93 -6.92
C LYS A 328 1.95 2.50 -8.27
N ILE A 329 3.06 1.72 -8.28
CA ILE A 329 3.63 1.29 -9.56
C ILE A 329 2.64 0.46 -10.37
N PHE A 330 1.83 -0.38 -9.71
CA PHE A 330 0.83 -1.20 -10.38
C PHE A 330 -0.33 -0.37 -10.91
N GLU A 331 -0.72 0.70 -10.22
CA GLU A 331 -1.70 1.67 -10.71
C GLU A 331 -1.14 2.46 -11.91
N TYR A 332 0.11 2.93 -11.84
CA TYR A 332 0.75 3.67 -12.93
C TYR A 332 0.99 2.81 -14.18
N LEU A 333 1.35 1.53 -13.98
CA LEU A 333 1.41 0.56 -15.08
C LEU A 333 0.04 0.33 -15.70
N ALA A 334 -1.02 0.24 -14.88
CA ALA A 334 -2.40 0.08 -15.37
C ALA A 334 -2.94 1.35 -16.04
N ALA A 335 -2.50 2.54 -15.60
CA ALA A 335 -2.81 3.81 -16.26
C ALA A 335 -2.20 3.93 -17.65
N GLU A 336 -1.15 3.15 -17.96
CA GLU A 336 -0.44 3.13 -19.25
C GLU A 336 0.01 4.51 -19.75
N ARG A 337 0.43 5.34 -18.79
CA ARG A 337 1.11 6.62 -19.08
C ARG A 337 2.58 6.51 -18.71
N PRO A 338 3.49 7.21 -19.43
CA PRO A 338 4.92 7.19 -19.11
C PRO A 338 5.18 7.45 -17.62
N ILE A 339 6.14 6.73 -17.04
CA ILE A 339 6.51 6.85 -15.64
C ILE A 339 7.88 7.50 -15.53
N LEU A 340 7.97 8.62 -14.79
CA LEU A 340 9.24 9.09 -14.26
C LEU A 340 9.40 8.46 -12.87
N ALA A 341 10.33 7.52 -12.75
CA ALA A 341 10.54 6.75 -11.53
C ALA A 341 11.84 7.19 -10.85
N ALA A 342 11.73 8.07 -9.86
CA ALA A 342 12.83 8.42 -8.95
C ALA A 342 12.84 7.42 -7.79
N VAL A 343 13.56 6.32 -7.99
CA VAL A 343 13.55 5.11 -7.14
C VAL A 343 14.95 4.50 -7.07
N PRO A 344 15.26 3.63 -6.07
CA PRO A 344 16.49 2.86 -6.08
C PRO A 344 16.67 2.11 -7.40
N THR A 345 17.76 2.39 -8.10
CA THR A 345 17.94 1.95 -9.49
C THR A 345 18.17 0.45 -9.67
N ASP A 346 18.53 -0.24 -8.59
CA ASP A 346 18.67 -1.69 -8.48
C ASP A 346 17.50 -2.37 -7.74
N GLY A 347 16.38 -1.64 -7.51
CA GLY A 347 15.22 -2.14 -6.82
C GLY A 347 14.15 -2.73 -7.75
N VAL A 348 13.19 -3.45 -7.14
CA VAL A 348 12.08 -4.13 -7.86
C VAL A 348 11.23 -3.14 -8.66
N ALA A 349 11.00 -1.93 -8.17
CA ALA A 349 10.25 -0.91 -8.90
C ALA A 349 11.00 -0.47 -10.17
N ALA A 350 12.31 -0.26 -10.08
CA ALA A 350 13.15 0.09 -11.24
C ALA A 350 13.15 -1.03 -12.28
N GLN A 351 13.25 -2.28 -11.84
CA GLN A 351 13.19 -3.45 -12.71
C GLN A 351 11.85 -3.51 -13.46
N LEU A 352 10.72 -3.36 -12.78
CA LEU A 352 9.40 -3.36 -13.40
C LEU A 352 9.24 -2.27 -14.47
N VAL A 353 9.71 -1.04 -14.19
CA VAL A 353 9.65 0.06 -15.19
C VAL A 353 10.48 -0.28 -16.43
N ARG A 354 11.68 -0.86 -16.25
CA ARG A 354 12.56 -1.24 -17.39
C ARG A 354 11.99 -2.41 -18.19
N GLU A 355 11.55 -3.49 -17.52
CA GLU A 355 10.99 -4.68 -18.16
C GLU A 355 9.73 -4.38 -18.96
N THR A 356 8.93 -3.42 -18.50
CA THR A 356 7.70 -3.02 -19.18
C THR A 356 7.90 -1.94 -20.22
N GLY A 357 9.06 -1.30 -20.26
CA GLY A 357 9.28 -0.13 -21.11
C GLY A 357 8.44 1.08 -20.70
N ALA A 358 7.92 1.10 -19.45
CA ALA A 358 6.92 2.05 -19.00
C ALA A 358 7.45 3.47 -18.79
N GLY A 359 8.77 3.67 -18.78
CA GLY A 359 9.29 5.02 -18.54
C GLY A 359 10.78 5.10 -18.26
N VAL A 360 11.17 6.10 -17.47
CA VAL A 360 12.57 6.41 -17.15
C VAL A 360 12.82 6.18 -15.67
N VAL A 361 13.95 5.55 -15.34
CA VAL A 361 14.38 5.28 -13.96
C VAL A 361 15.59 6.16 -13.64
N VAL A 362 15.51 6.89 -12.53
CA VAL A 362 16.59 7.71 -11.98
C VAL A 362 16.75 7.42 -10.48
N ALA A 363 17.90 7.72 -9.91
CA ALA A 363 18.09 7.58 -8.46
C ALA A 363 17.21 8.60 -7.70
N PRO A 364 16.69 8.27 -6.49
CA PRO A 364 15.67 9.07 -5.82
C PRO A 364 16.13 10.47 -5.38
N ASP A 365 17.44 10.65 -5.15
CA ASP A 365 18.04 11.91 -4.70
C ASP A 365 18.92 12.56 -5.78
N ASP A 366 18.87 12.06 -7.02
CA ASP A 366 19.65 12.58 -8.17
C ASP A 366 18.85 13.68 -8.88
N GLU A 367 18.98 14.91 -8.40
CA GLU A 367 18.27 16.08 -8.94
C GLU A 367 18.59 16.33 -10.41
N ASP A 368 19.84 16.16 -10.83
CA ASP A 368 20.28 16.36 -12.22
C ASP A 368 19.68 15.28 -13.13
N GLY A 369 19.76 14.02 -12.73
CA GLY A 369 19.14 12.91 -13.48
C GLY A 369 17.61 13.03 -13.55
N ILE A 370 16.94 13.49 -12.49
CA ILE A 370 15.51 13.75 -12.49
C ILE A 370 15.17 14.89 -13.46
N ARG A 371 15.97 15.97 -13.46
CA ARG A 371 15.79 17.10 -14.38
C ARG A 371 15.95 16.69 -15.84
N GLU A 372 16.99 15.94 -16.17
CA GLU A 372 17.23 15.42 -17.52
C GLU A 372 16.09 14.49 -17.98
N ALA A 373 15.63 13.59 -17.11
CA ALA A 373 14.50 12.69 -17.39
C ALA A 373 13.21 13.47 -17.64
N LEU A 374 12.94 14.52 -16.86
CA LEU A 374 11.77 15.41 -17.05
C LEU A 374 11.85 16.16 -18.39
N ILE A 375 12.99 16.75 -18.72
CA ILE A 375 13.23 17.43 -19.99
C ILE A 375 13.05 16.45 -21.17
N GLY A 376 13.58 15.23 -21.04
CA GLY A 376 13.44 14.20 -22.07
C GLY A 376 11.99 13.78 -22.31
N LEU A 377 11.21 13.58 -21.24
CA LEU A 377 9.77 13.26 -21.35
C LEU A 377 8.99 14.43 -21.95
N HIS A 378 9.27 15.65 -21.52
CA HIS A 378 8.65 16.85 -22.07
C HIS A 378 8.96 17.03 -23.58
N ALA A 379 10.22 16.82 -24.00
CA ALA A 379 10.61 16.88 -25.41
C ALA A 379 9.85 15.83 -26.27
N ARG A 380 9.72 14.59 -25.75
CA ARG A 380 8.93 13.53 -26.41
C ARG A 380 7.45 13.90 -26.50
N TRP A 381 6.90 14.54 -25.47
CA TRP A 381 5.52 15.05 -25.50
C TRP A 381 5.34 16.10 -26.60
N LYS A 382 6.21 17.11 -26.65
CA LYS A 382 6.18 18.13 -27.73
C LYS A 382 6.26 17.53 -29.13
N ALA A 383 7.00 16.43 -29.27
CA ALA A 383 7.14 15.70 -30.53
C ALA A 383 5.97 14.75 -30.83
N GLY A 384 4.95 14.65 -29.96
CA GLY A 384 3.84 13.68 -30.09
C GLY A 384 4.27 12.23 -29.95
N GLN A 385 5.37 11.96 -29.25
CA GLN A 385 5.99 10.62 -29.09
C GLN A 385 5.71 9.95 -27.73
N LEU A 386 4.83 10.52 -26.92
CA LEU A 386 4.33 9.85 -25.73
C LEU A 386 3.16 8.95 -26.12
N GLY A 387 3.46 7.66 -26.31
CA GLY A 387 2.46 6.65 -26.67
C GLY A 387 1.54 6.28 -25.51
N ASP A 388 0.39 5.73 -25.88
CA ASP A 388 -0.49 4.93 -25.01
C ASP A 388 -0.24 3.45 -25.29
N GLY A 389 -0.42 2.60 -24.28
CA GLY A 389 -0.46 1.15 -24.51
C GLY A 389 0.89 0.52 -24.77
N TYR A 390 1.83 0.67 -23.83
CA TYR A 390 3.17 0.05 -23.94
C TYR A 390 3.23 -1.40 -23.42
N LEU A 391 2.20 -1.90 -22.72
CA LEU A 391 2.18 -3.27 -22.21
C LEU A 391 1.67 -4.25 -23.28
N SER A 392 2.42 -5.32 -23.52
CA SER A 392 1.93 -6.44 -24.31
C SER A 392 0.83 -7.22 -23.57
N ASP A 393 0.03 -8.02 -24.29
CA ASP A 393 -1.00 -8.88 -23.68
C ASP A 393 -0.42 -9.88 -22.68
N GLU A 394 0.79 -10.36 -22.92
CA GLU A 394 1.51 -11.24 -21.99
C GLU A 394 1.91 -10.48 -20.71
N GLN A 395 2.44 -9.27 -20.85
CA GLN A 395 2.77 -8.42 -19.69
C GLN A 395 1.52 -8.05 -18.90
N ARG A 396 0.40 -7.70 -19.59
CA ARG A 396 -0.88 -7.42 -18.92
C ARG A 396 -1.37 -8.62 -18.12
N ARG A 397 -1.37 -9.84 -18.70
CA ARG A 397 -1.75 -11.06 -17.97
C ARG A 397 -0.82 -11.29 -16.77
N ARG A 398 0.50 -11.25 -16.99
CA ARG A 398 1.50 -11.45 -15.92
C ARG A 398 1.36 -10.45 -14.77
N LEU A 399 1.00 -9.21 -15.06
CA LEU A 399 0.87 -8.14 -14.06
C LEU A 399 -0.55 -8.03 -13.49
N SER A 400 -1.53 -8.71 -14.05
CA SER A 400 -2.94 -8.61 -13.65
C SER A 400 -3.18 -9.01 -12.19
N ARG A 401 -4.02 -8.25 -11.52
CA ARG A 401 -4.53 -8.61 -10.18
C ARG A 401 -5.28 -9.94 -10.21
N THR A 402 -6.03 -10.22 -11.26
CA THR A 402 -6.78 -11.47 -11.41
C THR A 402 -5.84 -12.67 -11.33
N THR A 403 -4.72 -12.66 -12.08
CA THR A 403 -3.71 -13.73 -12.01
C THR A 403 -3.15 -13.90 -10.58
N ARG A 404 -2.93 -12.78 -9.84
CA ARG A 404 -2.47 -12.87 -8.45
C ARG A 404 -3.51 -13.48 -7.52
N VAL A 405 -4.79 -13.25 -7.79
CA VAL A 405 -5.88 -13.89 -7.01
C VAL A 405 -6.00 -15.35 -7.37
N GLU A 406 -5.81 -15.76 -8.63
CA GLU A 406 -5.73 -17.17 -9.04
C GLU A 406 -4.61 -17.90 -8.30
N GLU A 407 -3.40 -17.32 -8.24
CA GLU A 407 -2.26 -17.89 -7.49
C GLU A 407 -2.59 -18.06 -5.99
N LEU A 408 -3.34 -17.12 -5.39
CA LEU A 408 -3.80 -17.25 -4.02
C LEU A 408 -4.86 -18.35 -3.90
N ALA A 409 -5.82 -18.41 -4.81
CA ALA A 409 -6.88 -19.43 -4.80
C ALA A 409 -6.28 -20.85 -4.83
N ASP A 410 -5.23 -21.08 -5.63
CA ASP A 410 -4.50 -22.35 -5.67
C ASP A 410 -3.88 -22.70 -4.31
N LEU A 411 -3.32 -21.71 -3.60
CA LEU A 411 -2.82 -21.94 -2.25
C LEU A 411 -3.94 -22.26 -1.27
N LEU A 412 -5.09 -21.56 -1.37
CA LEU A 412 -6.25 -21.81 -0.51
C LEU A 412 -6.80 -23.23 -0.69
N TRP A 413 -6.95 -23.69 -1.93
CA TRP A 413 -7.35 -25.06 -2.20
C TRP A 413 -6.36 -26.09 -1.62
N LYS A 414 -5.06 -25.84 -1.77
CA LYS A 414 -4.00 -26.73 -1.26
C LYS A 414 -4.00 -26.88 0.25
N VAL A 415 -4.26 -25.80 1.01
CA VAL A 415 -4.24 -25.86 2.49
C VAL A 415 -5.54 -26.41 3.09
N THR A 416 -6.59 -26.57 2.27
CA THR A 416 -7.89 -27.13 2.70
C THR A 416 -8.07 -28.60 2.34
N THR A 417 -7.20 -29.15 1.50
CA THR A 417 -7.14 -30.58 1.17
C THR A 417 -6.14 -31.31 2.04
#